data_ece56b07624ae3be935ef07d8c5b4dbf
#
_entry.id   ece56b07624ae3be935ef07d8c5b4dbf
#
_cell.length_a   1.000
_cell.length_b   1.000
_cell.length_c   1.000
_cell.angle_alpha   90.00
_cell.angle_beta   90.00
_cell.angle_gamma   90.00
#
_symmetry.space_group_name_H-M   'P 1'
#
loop_
_entity.id
_entity.type
_entity.pdbx_description
1 polymer ?
#
loop_
_entity_poly.entity_id
_entity_poly.type
_entity_poly.pdbx_seq_one_letter_code
_entity_poly.pdbx_strand_id
1 'polypeptide(L)'
;MRLRTSISLVLTTMLLIAACGGGGATTRPSTASVAPSTAASTAPSTAPSAEPTDEPTTEPTTEPTTEPTTEPTTEPSASASASDWSVGVVTDVGTVDDKNFNEYSYNGAVAGATDIGAGEVDVAVPADASEYASLIQNFVDTGHNIIVTVGFNLANDTAISALANPDVWYVGVDQAPCIDETGAPDPTFGCAGDLATLLPNFVGLQYAEDQAGYLAGIVAASISENDTVGAIGGINLVPAVVRYLQGYELGAKSVNPDITVVTDYVSTSDFGVAFNDPGAGKDFADLFIETNGPDVLFQVAGKTGNGVLESACAAGIHGIGVDVDQYLSLDAGNNPAYECIVTSAEKHLATSVEATVTAIAAGSQTAGLSFFNAENDGIGISPEGSGAGLITAEIQTLIDDAIAGMIDGSVVTCPETCGTAE
;
A
#
# COMPACT_ATOMS: atom_id res chain seq x y z
N MET A 1 -64.92 -2.03 7.22
CA MET A 1 -65.12 -3.47 7.08
C MET A 1 -63.92 -4.16 7.75
N ARG A 2 -64.19 -4.90 8.83
CA ARG A 2 -63.20 -5.55 9.72
C ARG A 2 -62.65 -6.82 9.07
N LEU A 3 -61.35 -7.19 9.29
CA LEU A 3 -60.86 -8.56 9.50
C LEU A 3 -59.33 -8.47 9.82
N ARG A 4 -58.90 -8.62 11.04
CA ARG A 4 -58.55 -9.81 11.87
C ARG A 4 -57.26 -10.51 11.39
N THR A 5 -56.19 -10.21 12.08
CA THR A 5 -55.28 -11.00 12.95
C THR A 5 -55.12 -12.49 12.64
N SER A 6 -53.87 -12.95 12.48
CA SER A 6 -53.44 -14.23 13.05
C SER A 6 -51.91 -14.19 13.30
N ILE A 7 -51.56 -14.20 14.59
CA ILE A 7 -50.25 -14.47 15.16
C ILE A 7 -50.10 -15.97 15.26
N SER A 8 -49.05 -16.56 14.70
CA SER A 8 -48.66 -17.94 14.97
C SER A 8 -47.31 -17.93 15.70
N LEU A 9 -47.42 -18.24 16.97
CA LEU A 9 -46.34 -18.50 17.91
C LEU A 9 -45.92 -19.98 17.73
N VAL A 10 -44.69 -20.26 17.32
CA VAL A 10 -44.14 -21.62 17.38
C VAL A 10 -43.07 -21.66 18.45
N LEU A 11 -43.44 -22.32 19.54
CA LEU A 11 -42.60 -22.69 20.67
C LEU A 11 -41.88 -23.99 20.30
N THR A 12 -40.54 -24.01 20.27
CA THR A 12 -39.82 -25.28 20.14
C THR A 12 -38.85 -25.45 21.34
N THR A 13 -39.08 -26.52 22.02
CA THR A 13 -38.53 -27.02 23.27
C THR A 13 -37.04 -27.38 23.17
N MET A 14 -36.30 -26.98 24.21
CA MET A 14 -34.98 -27.49 24.58
C MET A 14 -35.05 -28.98 24.93
N LEU A 15 -34.09 -29.75 24.43
CA LEU A 15 -33.78 -31.07 24.97
C LEU A 15 -32.30 -31.08 25.41
N LEU A 16 -32.10 -31.05 26.74
CA LEU A 16 -30.84 -31.34 27.41
C LEU A 16 -30.63 -32.85 27.43
N ILE A 17 -29.48 -33.31 26.94
CA ILE A 17 -28.99 -34.67 27.25
C ILE A 17 -27.61 -34.52 27.89
N ALA A 18 -27.54 -34.77 29.20
CA ALA A 18 -26.31 -35.00 29.91
C ALA A 18 -25.99 -36.51 29.85
N ALA A 19 -24.74 -36.81 29.50
CA ALA A 19 -24.19 -38.14 29.77
C ALA A 19 -22.76 -38.01 30.30
N CYS A 20 -22.58 -38.36 31.55
CA CYS A 20 -21.32 -38.60 32.23
C CYS A 20 -20.72 -39.95 31.77
N GLY A 21 -19.39 -40.03 31.83
CA GLY A 21 -18.76 -41.28 32.17
C GLY A 21 -17.44 -41.58 31.48
N GLY A 22 -16.36 -41.60 32.29
CA GLY A 22 -15.42 -42.66 32.29
C GLY A 22 -14.00 -42.35 31.83
N GLY A 23 -13.09 -42.25 32.80
CA GLY A 23 -11.67 -42.04 32.71
C GLY A 23 -10.87 -43.17 32.03
N GLY A 24 -9.64 -42.81 31.71
CA GLY A 24 -8.61 -43.72 31.21
C GLY A 24 -7.31 -42.96 31.05
N ALA A 25 -6.52 -42.91 32.11
CA ALA A 25 -5.13 -42.49 32.05
C ALA A 25 -4.26 -43.58 31.46
N THR A 26 -3.40 -43.26 30.49
CA THR A 26 -2.17 -44.03 30.23
C THR A 26 -1.08 -43.11 29.72
N THR A 27 -0.18 -42.84 30.63
CA THR A 27 1.30 -42.85 30.61
C THR A 27 2.03 -42.44 29.30
N ARG A 28 2.73 -41.34 29.48
CA ARG A 28 3.92 -40.88 28.76
C ARG A 28 5.07 -41.90 28.92
N PRO A 29 5.97 -42.02 27.96
CA PRO A 29 7.37 -42.01 28.30
C PRO A 29 8.13 -40.82 27.74
N SER A 30 8.86 -40.21 28.64
CA SER A 30 9.94 -39.26 28.49
C SER A 30 11.23 -40.01 28.08
N THR A 31 12.20 -39.23 27.58
CA THR A 31 13.62 -39.43 27.31
C THR A 31 13.93 -39.64 25.83
N ALA A 32 14.89 -38.92 25.24
CA ALA A 32 16.19 -38.53 25.75
C ALA A 32 16.74 -37.29 25.04
N SER A 33 17.32 -36.45 25.84
CA SER A 33 18.32 -35.43 25.54
C SER A 33 19.57 -36.08 24.94
N VAL A 34 20.06 -35.52 23.82
CA VAL A 34 21.49 -35.62 23.47
C VAL A 34 21.94 -34.26 22.95
N ALA A 35 22.72 -33.58 23.74
CA ALA A 35 23.63 -32.49 23.35
C ALA A 35 25.06 -33.03 23.50
N PRO A 36 26.10 -32.24 23.19
CA PRO A 36 26.55 -31.81 21.86
C PRO A 36 27.94 -32.44 21.57
N SER A 37 28.35 -32.51 20.32
CA SER A 37 29.75 -32.86 19.99
C SER A 37 30.43 -31.64 19.39
N THR A 38 31.32 -31.08 20.17
CA THR A 38 32.41 -30.21 19.77
C THR A 38 33.42 -30.95 18.92
N ALA A 39 33.79 -30.38 17.78
CA ALA A 39 35.11 -30.64 17.22
C ALA A 39 35.67 -29.34 16.65
N ALA A 40 36.81 -29.03 17.18
CA ALA A 40 37.64 -27.88 16.92
C ALA A 40 38.53 -28.05 15.70
N SER A 41 38.92 -26.90 15.13
CA SER A 41 40.25 -26.54 14.67
C SER A 41 40.89 -27.32 13.53
N THR A 42 41.17 -26.65 12.44
CA THR A 42 42.58 -26.40 12.04
C THR A 42 42.61 -25.38 10.90
N ALA A 43 43.24 -24.25 11.16
CA ALA A 43 43.88 -23.43 10.13
C ALA A 43 45.24 -24.07 9.79
N PRO A 44 45.75 -23.84 8.58
CA PRO A 44 47.09 -23.29 8.54
C PRO A 44 47.20 -22.04 7.64
N SER A 45 47.89 -21.08 8.23
CA SER A 45 48.66 -19.99 7.67
C SER A 45 49.69 -20.47 6.62
N THR A 46 49.73 -19.81 5.47
CA THR A 46 51.02 -19.54 4.81
C THR A 46 50.89 -18.33 3.91
N ALA A 47 51.53 -17.24 4.33
CA ALA A 47 52.04 -16.23 3.41
C ALA A 47 53.39 -16.70 2.82
N PRO A 48 53.77 -16.20 1.65
CA PRO A 48 55.11 -15.66 1.54
C PRO A 48 55.13 -14.19 1.05
N SER A 49 55.96 -13.47 1.75
CA SER A 49 56.65 -12.23 1.41
C SER A 49 57.53 -12.41 0.18
N ALA A 50 57.52 -11.40 -0.70
CA ALA A 50 58.72 -11.01 -1.47
C ALA A 50 58.54 -9.58 -2.01
N GLU A 51 59.19 -8.59 -1.44
CA GLU A 51 59.86 -7.50 -2.12
C GLU A 51 61.22 -8.05 -2.69
N PRO A 52 61.87 -7.45 -3.69
CA PRO A 52 62.39 -6.08 -3.65
C PRO A 52 62.53 -5.34 -5.01
N THR A 53 62.70 -4.01 -4.91
CA THR A 53 63.74 -3.16 -5.53
C THR A 53 63.76 -2.97 -7.04
N ASP A 54 63.57 -1.76 -7.52
CA ASP A 54 64.62 -0.88 -8.07
C ASP A 54 64.02 0.43 -8.61
N GLU A 55 64.53 1.55 -8.03
CA GLU A 55 64.54 2.86 -8.68
C GLU A 55 65.55 2.86 -9.87
N PRO A 56 65.36 3.75 -10.87
CA PRO A 56 66.30 4.84 -10.99
C PRO A 56 65.71 6.23 -11.24
N THR A 57 66.24 7.13 -10.51
CA THR A 57 66.39 8.59 -10.66
C THR A 57 66.62 9.06 -12.07
N THR A 58 65.85 10.07 -12.52
CA THR A 58 66.35 11.17 -13.36
C THR A 58 65.40 12.37 -13.20
N GLU A 59 65.90 13.43 -12.53
CA GLU A 59 65.50 14.81 -12.81
C GLU A 59 66.09 15.27 -14.17
N PRO A 60 65.46 16.24 -14.86
CA PRO A 60 65.89 17.61 -14.71
C PRO A 60 64.78 18.67 -14.73
N THR A 61 64.95 19.61 -13.84
CA THR A 61 64.66 21.05 -13.83
C THR A 61 64.20 21.67 -15.15
N THR A 62 63.05 22.32 -15.11
CA THR A 62 62.82 23.66 -15.69
C THR A 62 61.57 24.28 -15.04
N GLU A 63 61.78 25.36 -14.26
CA GLU A 63 60.74 26.34 -13.99
C GLU A 63 60.38 27.10 -15.29
N PRO A 64 59.11 27.50 -15.41
CA PRO A 64 58.86 28.94 -15.53
C PRO A 64 57.77 29.44 -14.57
N THR A 65 58.12 30.49 -13.90
CA THR A 65 57.28 31.49 -13.25
C THR A 65 56.12 31.92 -14.10
N THR A 66 54.90 31.79 -13.57
CA THR A 66 53.78 32.67 -13.90
C THR A 66 52.92 32.92 -12.67
N GLU A 67 52.54 34.16 -12.52
CA GLU A 67 51.83 34.84 -11.43
C GLU A 67 50.54 34.20 -10.94
N PRO A 68 50.06 34.55 -9.72
CA PRO A 68 48.95 33.94 -9.05
C PRO A 68 47.64 34.38 -9.72
N THR A 69 46.93 33.39 -10.25
CA THR A 69 45.52 33.54 -10.60
C THR A 69 44.72 33.47 -9.29
N THR A 70 43.98 34.53 -9.02
CA THR A 70 43.00 34.68 -7.95
C THR A 70 42.15 33.43 -7.83
N GLU A 71 42.21 32.78 -6.64
CA GLU A 71 41.18 31.80 -6.23
C GLU A 71 39.79 32.45 -6.31
N PRO A 72 38.81 31.77 -6.89
CA PRO A 72 37.45 32.16 -6.61
C PRO A 72 37.14 31.75 -5.16
N THR A 73 37.00 32.74 -4.31
CA THR A 73 36.39 32.61 -3.01
C THR A 73 34.99 32.02 -3.26
N THR A 74 34.83 30.73 -3.03
CA THR A 74 33.50 30.16 -2.81
C THR A 74 33.02 30.79 -1.50
N GLU A 75 32.13 31.77 -1.64
CA GLU A 75 31.29 32.15 -0.50
C GLU A 75 30.68 30.87 0.09
N PRO A 76 30.69 30.71 1.41
CA PRO A 76 29.97 29.62 2.02
C PRO A 76 28.53 29.75 1.58
N SER A 77 28.03 28.72 0.88
CA SER A 77 26.61 28.56 0.60
C SER A 77 25.86 28.84 1.89
N ALA A 78 25.01 29.87 1.88
CA ALA A 78 24.17 30.17 3.03
C ALA A 78 23.54 28.87 3.48
N SER A 79 23.82 28.47 4.71
CA SER A 79 23.08 27.40 5.37
C SER A 79 21.60 27.79 5.26
N ALA A 80 20.81 27.01 4.55
CA ALA A 80 19.39 27.24 4.47
C ALA A 80 18.91 27.39 5.93
N SER A 81 18.22 28.47 6.24
CA SER A 81 17.54 28.60 7.52
C SER A 81 16.69 27.34 7.70
N ALA A 82 16.80 26.68 8.85
CA ALA A 82 15.90 25.59 9.18
C ALA A 82 14.47 26.07 8.93
N SER A 83 13.69 25.29 8.21
CA SER A 83 12.29 25.56 7.97
C SER A 83 11.53 25.51 9.31
N ASP A 84 10.49 26.32 9.45
CA ASP A 84 9.57 26.22 10.59
C ASP A 84 8.61 25.01 10.45
N TRP A 85 8.73 24.24 9.36
CA TRP A 85 7.93 23.06 9.08
C TRP A 85 8.52 21.79 9.69
N SER A 86 7.64 20.93 10.21
CA SER A 86 7.96 19.63 10.78
C SER A 86 6.89 18.63 10.38
N VAL A 87 7.29 17.47 9.83
CA VAL A 87 6.41 16.47 9.26
C VAL A 87 6.47 15.18 10.08
N GLY A 88 5.32 14.65 10.49
CA GLY A 88 5.18 13.35 11.13
C GLY A 88 4.30 12.41 10.30
N VAL A 89 4.55 11.10 10.35
CA VAL A 89 3.77 10.06 9.67
C VAL A 89 3.26 9.04 10.67
N VAL A 90 1.96 8.73 10.63
CA VAL A 90 1.34 7.64 11.39
C VAL A 90 0.73 6.66 10.41
N THR A 91 1.10 5.37 10.48
CA THR A 91 0.47 4.30 9.68
C THR A 91 -0.74 3.71 10.41
N ASP A 92 -1.68 3.07 9.69
CA ASP A 92 -2.79 2.34 10.35
C ASP A 92 -2.43 0.86 10.61
N VAL A 93 -2.05 0.13 9.60
CA VAL A 93 -1.67 -1.28 9.68
C VAL A 93 -0.35 -1.50 8.95
N GLY A 94 0.63 -2.06 9.65
CA GLY A 94 1.95 -2.34 9.07
C GLY A 94 2.94 -1.19 9.18
N THR A 95 4.09 -1.40 8.61
CA THR A 95 5.28 -0.55 8.74
C THR A 95 5.57 0.17 7.42
N VAL A 96 6.44 1.19 7.46
CA VAL A 96 6.87 1.97 6.29
C VAL A 96 7.92 1.26 5.41
N ASP A 97 8.07 -0.06 5.55
CA ASP A 97 8.94 -0.92 4.73
C ASP A 97 8.14 -2.08 4.10
N ASP A 98 6.85 -1.87 3.86
CA ASP A 98 5.91 -2.88 3.33
C ASP A 98 6.08 -3.17 1.83
N LYS A 99 6.90 -2.41 1.14
CA LYS A 99 7.12 -2.44 -0.31
C LYS A 99 5.87 -2.06 -1.11
N ASN A 100 4.96 -1.32 -0.48
CA ASN A 100 3.67 -0.97 -1.02
C ASN A 100 3.15 0.36 -0.42
N PHE A 101 1.90 0.39 0.00
CA PHE A 101 1.08 1.53 0.39
C PHE A 101 1.72 2.44 1.44
N ASN A 102 2.19 1.88 2.58
CA ASN A 102 2.78 2.69 3.65
C ASN A 102 4.15 3.24 3.26
N GLU A 103 5.02 2.42 2.64
CA GLU A 103 6.35 2.84 2.22
C GLU A 103 6.29 4.02 1.24
N TYR A 104 5.40 3.95 0.24
CA TYR A 104 5.32 5.00 -0.78
C TYR A 104 4.61 6.26 -0.27
N SER A 105 3.64 6.13 0.62
CA SER A 105 3.07 7.28 1.32
C SER A 105 4.12 8.00 2.19
N TYR A 106 4.93 7.24 2.92
CA TYR A 106 6.06 7.76 3.69
C TYR A 106 7.12 8.41 2.80
N ASN A 107 7.48 7.78 1.69
CA ASN A 107 8.46 8.34 0.74
C ASN A 107 7.97 9.69 0.18
N GLY A 108 6.68 9.84 -0.09
CA GLY A 108 6.08 11.11 -0.49
C GLY A 108 6.17 12.17 0.60
N ALA A 109 5.93 11.79 1.87
CA ALA A 109 6.11 12.70 3.00
C ALA A 109 7.56 13.15 3.16
N VAL A 110 8.54 12.23 2.97
CA VAL A 110 9.97 12.54 3.00
C VAL A 110 10.38 13.46 1.85
N ALA A 111 9.88 13.21 0.63
CA ALA A 111 10.14 14.06 -0.52
C ALA A 111 9.58 15.48 -0.28
N GLY A 112 8.32 15.60 0.12
CA GLY A 112 7.69 16.88 0.43
C GLY A 112 8.38 17.61 1.59
N ALA A 113 8.77 16.91 2.66
CA ALA A 113 9.55 17.49 3.76
C ALA A 113 10.90 18.06 3.28
N THR A 114 11.56 17.34 2.36
CA THR A 114 12.81 17.77 1.75
C THR A 114 12.61 19.05 0.93
N ASP A 115 11.56 19.11 0.12
CA ASP A 115 11.25 20.25 -0.75
C ASP A 115 10.96 21.53 0.04
N ILE A 116 10.29 21.40 1.18
CA ILE A 116 9.97 22.55 2.06
C ILE A 116 11.09 22.87 3.06
N GLY A 117 12.21 22.14 3.02
CA GLY A 117 13.34 22.32 3.93
C GLY A 117 13.03 21.95 5.37
N ALA A 118 12.04 21.08 5.61
CA ALA A 118 11.79 20.49 6.92
C ALA A 118 12.92 19.52 7.30
N GLY A 119 12.98 19.16 8.58
CA GLY A 119 13.94 18.17 9.07
C GLY A 119 13.61 16.74 8.62
N GLU A 120 14.19 15.78 9.35
CA GLU A 120 13.84 14.36 9.19
C GLU A 120 12.35 14.14 9.53
N VAL A 121 11.72 13.25 8.78
CA VAL A 121 10.31 12.89 9.01
C VAL A 121 10.22 11.84 10.11
N ASP A 122 9.51 12.18 11.18
CA ASP A 122 9.27 11.25 12.29
C ASP A 122 8.16 10.27 11.93
N VAL A 123 8.32 8.99 12.33
CA VAL A 123 7.36 7.91 12.04
C VAL A 123 6.85 7.27 13.33
N ALA A 124 5.54 7.08 13.40
CA ALA A 124 4.89 6.28 14.43
C ALA A 124 4.10 5.12 13.80
N VAL A 125 4.44 3.91 14.22
CA VAL A 125 3.76 2.67 13.79
C VAL A 125 2.99 2.13 14.99
N PRO A 126 1.65 2.09 14.95
CA PRO A 126 0.85 1.58 16.04
C PRO A 126 0.96 0.05 16.16
N ALA A 127 0.86 -0.46 17.38
CA ALA A 127 0.72 -1.89 17.59
C ALA A 127 -0.72 -2.38 17.30
N ASP A 128 -1.70 -1.51 17.55
CA ASP A 128 -3.11 -1.71 17.22
C ASP A 128 -3.87 -0.38 17.17
N ALA A 129 -5.13 -0.42 16.71
CA ALA A 129 -5.95 0.77 16.53
C ALA A 129 -6.20 1.62 17.80
N SER A 130 -6.03 1.06 19.01
CA SER A 130 -6.20 1.82 20.25
C SER A 130 -5.11 2.86 20.50
N GLU A 131 -4.00 2.78 19.76
CA GLU A 131 -2.88 3.72 19.84
C GLU A 131 -3.03 4.93 18.91
N TYR A 132 -3.91 4.91 17.89
CA TYR A 132 -4.02 5.93 16.86
C TYR A 132 -4.10 7.34 17.42
N ALA A 133 -5.10 7.62 18.26
CA ALA A 133 -5.29 8.94 18.86
C ALA A 133 -4.05 9.41 19.64
N SER A 134 -3.41 8.51 20.39
CA SER A 134 -2.25 8.87 21.21
C SER A 134 -1.00 9.14 20.38
N LEU A 135 -0.79 8.43 19.28
CA LEU A 135 0.34 8.62 18.39
C LEU A 135 0.19 9.93 17.60
N ILE A 136 -1.00 10.23 17.08
CA ILE A 136 -1.29 11.51 16.43
C ILE A 136 -1.08 12.66 17.44
N GLN A 137 -1.62 12.55 18.66
CA GLN A 137 -1.47 13.59 19.68
C GLN A 137 -0.02 13.79 20.10
N ASN A 138 0.79 12.73 20.14
CA ASN A 138 2.22 12.86 20.44
C ASN A 138 2.96 13.74 19.40
N PHE A 139 2.62 13.64 18.13
CA PHE A 139 3.18 14.53 17.11
C PHE A 139 2.74 15.99 17.31
N VAL A 140 1.48 16.23 17.66
CA VAL A 140 1.00 17.56 18.03
C VAL A 140 1.78 18.12 19.23
N ASP A 141 1.92 17.33 20.30
CA ASP A 141 2.59 17.73 21.53
C ASP A 141 4.10 17.98 21.34
N THR A 142 4.72 17.32 20.37
CA THR A 142 6.15 17.50 20.00
C THR A 142 6.36 18.61 18.97
N GLY A 143 5.29 19.27 18.51
CA GLY A 143 5.35 20.46 17.69
C GLY A 143 5.38 20.20 16.17
N HIS A 144 4.96 19.02 15.73
CA HIS A 144 4.74 18.79 14.30
C HIS A 144 3.56 19.62 13.82
N ASN A 145 3.72 20.24 12.66
CA ASN A 145 2.70 21.09 12.07
C ASN A 145 2.12 20.57 10.75
N ILE A 146 2.66 19.44 10.25
CA ILE A 146 2.06 18.60 9.21
C ILE A 146 2.09 17.15 9.70
N ILE A 147 0.93 16.51 9.78
CA ILE A 147 0.81 15.09 10.18
C ILE A 147 0.14 14.33 9.03
N VAL A 148 0.88 13.39 8.44
CA VAL A 148 0.38 12.48 7.43
C VAL A 148 -0.12 11.22 8.13
N THR A 149 -1.40 10.92 7.99
CA THR A 149 -2.03 9.73 8.54
C THR A 149 -2.38 8.78 7.40
N VAL A 150 -1.75 7.60 7.39
CA VAL A 150 -1.76 6.70 6.24
C VAL A 150 -2.73 5.55 6.50
N GLY A 151 -3.84 5.52 5.77
CA GLY A 151 -4.79 4.42 5.77
C GLY A 151 -6.18 4.76 6.32
N PHE A 152 -7.14 3.96 5.85
CA PHE A 152 -8.57 4.16 6.06
C PHE A 152 -8.99 4.18 7.55
N ASN A 153 -8.38 3.29 8.37
CA ASN A 153 -8.79 3.15 9.77
C ASN A 153 -8.49 4.37 10.65
N LEU A 154 -7.49 5.19 10.25
CA LEU A 154 -7.12 6.42 10.98
C LEU A 154 -8.10 7.58 10.76
N ALA A 155 -9.04 7.50 9.81
CA ALA A 155 -9.85 8.63 9.38
C ALA A 155 -10.58 9.35 10.53
N ASN A 156 -11.17 8.59 11.47
CA ASN A 156 -11.89 9.17 12.61
C ASN A 156 -10.95 9.88 13.59
N ASP A 157 -9.82 9.26 13.94
CA ASP A 157 -8.85 9.84 14.88
C ASP A 157 -8.16 11.06 14.27
N THR A 158 -7.91 11.03 12.94
CA THR A 158 -7.42 12.18 12.19
C THR A 158 -8.42 13.35 12.26
N ALA A 159 -9.71 13.11 12.01
CA ALA A 159 -10.74 14.15 12.09
C ALA A 159 -10.87 14.73 13.49
N ILE A 160 -10.85 13.89 14.53
CA ILE A 160 -10.87 14.33 15.94
C ILE A 160 -9.68 15.24 16.24
N SER A 161 -8.49 14.83 15.81
CA SER A 161 -7.27 15.61 16.05
C SER A 161 -7.27 16.91 15.26
N ALA A 162 -7.72 16.90 13.99
CA ALA A 162 -7.84 18.10 13.16
C ALA A 162 -8.80 19.13 13.75
N LEU A 163 -9.95 18.67 14.27
CA LEU A 163 -10.92 19.53 14.95
C LEU A 163 -10.35 20.17 16.22
N ALA A 164 -9.53 19.41 16.98
CA ALA A 164 -8.96 19.86 18.24
C ALA A 164 -7.73 20.76 18.07
N ASN A 165 -6.99 20.66 16.97
CA ASN A 165 -5.69 21.31 16.75
C ASN A 165 -5.69 22.09 15.40
N PRO A 166 -6.39 23.22 15.31
CA PRO A 166 -6.61 23.93 14.04
C PRO A 166 -5.33 24.54 13.43
N ASP A 167 -4.24 24.63 14.17
CA ASP A 167 -2.94 25.14 13.70
C ASP A 167 -2.04 24.06 13.09
N VAL A 168 -2.46 22.78 13.12
CA VAL A 168 -1.75 21.62 12.55
C VAL A 168 -2.46 21.14 11.31
N TRP A 169 -1.75 20.91 10.21
CA TRP A 169 -2.30 20.31 8.99
C TRP A 169 -2.30 18.79 9.07
N TYR A 170 -3.38 18.20 8.60
CA TYR A 170 -3.56 16.74 8.51
C TYR A 170 -3.74 16.32 7.06
N VAL A 171 -2.91 15.37 6.62
CA VAL A 171 -2.99 14.74 5.29
C VAL A 171 -3.41 13.29 5.49
N GLY A 172 -4.66 12.98 5.16
CA GLY A 172 -5.22 11.63 5.31
C GLY A 172 -5.14 10.84 4.01
N VAL A 173 -4.26 9.85 3.92
CA VAL A 173 -4.16 8.98 2.73
C VAL A 173 -5.23 7.89 2.77
N ASP A 174 -6.04 7.78 1.71
CA ASP A 174 -7.25 6.96 1.63
C ASP A 174 -8.30 7.31 2.69
N GLN A 175 -8.38 8.59 3.10
CA GLN A 175 -9.30 9.03 4.14
C GLN A 175 -10.36 9.99 3.62
N ALA A 176 -11.62 9.64 3.91
CA ALA A 176 -12.78 10.50 3.76
C ALA A 176 -13.62 10.36 5.03
N PRO A 177 -13.24 10.99 6.15
CA PRO A 177 -13.94 10.83 7.40
C PRO A 177 -15.39 11.29 7.29
N CYS A 178 -16.31 10.46 7.79
CA CYS A 178 -17.72 10.78 7.89
C CYS A 178 -17.93 11.60 9.16
N ILE A 179 -18.21 12.91 9.00
CA ILE A 179 -18.39 13.83 10.12
C ILE A 179 -19.83 14.36 10.18
N ASP A 180 -20.27 14.70 11.38
CA ASP A 180 -21.53 15.39 11.61
C ASP A 180 -21.40 16.91 11.42
N GLU A 181 -22.51 17.66 11.60
CA GLU A 181 -22.55 19.12 11.47
C GLU A 181 -21.64 19.88 12.46
N THR A 182 -21.07 19.21 13.45
CA THR A 182 -20.12 19.77 14.42
C THR A 182 -18.65 19.52 14.05
N GLY A 183 -18.40 18.69 13.03
CA GLY A 183 -17.07 18.26 12.62
C GLY A 183 -16.56 17.01 13.34
N ALA A 184 -17.34 16.44 14.26
CA ALA A 184 -17.00 15.19 14.91
C ALA A 184 -17.35 13.97 14.05
N PRO A 185 -16.66 12.82 14.20
CA PRO A 185 -17.04 11.59 13.52
C PRO A 185 -18.50 11.23 13.78
N ASP A 186 -19.24 10.94 12.70
CA ASP A 186 -20.67 10.62 12.78
C ASP A 186 -20.90 9.12 12.92
N PRO A 187 -21.29 8.63 14.13
CA PRO A 187 -21.52 7.20 14.34
C PRO A 187 -22.77 6.67 13.64
N THR A 188 -23.59 7.56 13.07
CA THR A 188 -24.79 7.17 12.30
C THR A 188 -24.54 7.05 10.81
N PHE A 189 -23.34 7.40 10.36
CA PHE A 189 -22.95 7.44 8.96
C PHE A 189 -23.85 8.33 8.08
N GLY A 190 -24.42 9.38 8.67
CA GLY A 190 -25.18 10.39 7.96
C GLY A 190 -24.31 11.35 7.16
N CYS A 191 -23.05 11.55 7.61
CA CYS A 191 -22.01 12.37 7.00
C CYS A 191 -22.53 13.76 6.58
N ALA A 192 -23.26 14.42 7.48
CA ALA A 192 -23.90 15.71 7.18
C ALA A 192 -22.93 16.91 7.23
N GLY A 193 -21.73 16.69 7.79
CA GLY A 193 -20.69 17.72 7.93
C GLY A 193 -19.93 17.95 6.64
N ASP A 194 -19.63 19.23 6.34
CA ASP A 194 -18.75 19.60 5.24
C ASP A 194 -17.30 19.65 5.71
N LEU A 195 -16.46 18.72 5.20
CA LEU A 195 -15.06 18.55 5.61
C LEU A 195 -14.26 19.84 5.44
N ALA A 196 -14.39 20.52 4.30
CA ALA A 196 -13.59 21.70 4.01
C ALA A 196 -13.93 22.89 4.92
N THR A 197 -15.19 22.99 5.36
CA THR A 197 -15.65 24.06 6.24
C THR A 197 -15.36 23.77 7.71
N LEU A 198 -15.57 22.52 8.15
CA LEU A 198 -15.48 22.14 9.56
C LEU A 198 -14.07 21.72 9.99
N LEU A 199 -13.28 21.20 9.06
CA LEU A 199 -11.88 20.83 9.24
C LEU A 199 -10.98 21.58 8.24
N PRO A 200 -10.80 22.90 8.39
CA PRO A 200 -10.09 23.74 7.41
C PRO A 200 -8.57 23.43 7.32
N ASN A 201 -8.08 22.55 8.15
CA ASN A 201 -6.71 22.07 8.27
C ASN A 201 -6.57 20.57 7.93
N PHE A 202 -7.56 19.97 7.27
CA PHE A 202 -7.56 18.58 6.84
C PHE A 202 -7.68 18.48 5.32
N VAL A 203 -6.88 17.60 4.72
CA VAL A 203 -7.04 17.16 3.35
C VAL A 203 -6.99 15.63 3.28
N GLY A 204 -8.04 15.03 2.74
CA GLY A 204 -8.11 13.60 2.47
C GLY A 204 -7.77 13.30 1.02
N LEU A 205 -6.78 12.45 0.78
CA LEU A 205 -6.39 12.00 -0.55
C LEU A 205 -7.21 10.77 -0.91
N GLN A 206 -8.01 10.89 -1.96
CA GLN A 206 -8.87 9.83 -2.47
C GLN A 206 -8.45 9.47 -3.88
N TYR A 207 -8.47 8.20 -4.20
CA TYR A 207 -8.03 7.69 -5.49
C TYR A 207 -9.17 6.98 -6.22
N ALA A 208 -9.11 6.97 -7.55
CA ALA A 208 -10.02 6.22 -8.41
C ALA A 208 -9.51 4.78 -8.59
N GLU A 209 -9.57 3.99 -7.53
CA GLU A 209 -9.08 2.60 -7.53
C GLU A 209 -9.80 1.73 -8.55
N ASP A 210 -11.07 2.02 -8.82
CA ASP A 210 -11.85 1.38 -9.88
C ASP A 210 -11.24 1.59 -11.26
N GLN A 211 -10.67 2.78 -11.53
CA GLN A 211 -10.00 3.06 -12.79
C GLN A 211 -8.70 2.25 -12.93
N ALA A 212 -7.85 2.23 -11.90
CA ALA A 212 -6.61 1.44 -11.92
C ALA A 212 -6.92 -0.07 -11.98
N GLY A 213 -7.94 -0.54 -11.22
CA GLY A 213 -8.43 -1.91 -11.30
C GLY A 213 -8.93 -2.28 -12.69
N TYR A 214 -9.64 -1.38 -13.37
CA TYR A 214 -10.12 -1.59 -14.73
C TYR A 214 -8.96 -1.81 -15.72
N LEU A 215 -7.90 -1.01 -15.63
CA LEU A 215 -6.69 -1.19 -16.43
C LEU A 215 -6.03 -2.54 -16.18
N ALA A 216 -5.92 -2.96 -14.91
CA ALA A 216 -5.41 -4.29 -14.54
C ALA A 216 -6.28 -5.41 -15.12
N GLY A 217 -7.60 -5.24 -15.12
CA GLY A 217 -8.56 -6.18 -15.74
C GLY A 217 -8.37 -6.32 -17.25
N ILE A 218 -8.14 -5.21 -17.95
CA ILE A 218 -7.79 -5.23 -19.39
C ILE A 218 -6.55 -6.10 -19.62
N VAL A 219 -5.47 -5.85 -18.87
CA VAL A 219 -4.23 -6.63 -19.01
C VAL A 219 -4.49 -8.10 -18.71
N ALA A 220 -5.15 -8.41 -17.60
CA ALA A 220 -5.44 -9.79 -17.19
C ALA A 220 -6.20 -10.57 -18.25
N ALA A 221 -7.30 -10.01 -18.78
CA ALA A 221 -8.09 -10.66 -19.79
C ALA A 221 -7.37 -10.79 -21.14
N SER A 222 -6.46 -9.85 -21.45
CA SER A 222 -5.70 -9.86 -22.70
C SER A 222 -4.60 -10.91 -22.73
N ILE A 223 -4.02 -11.27 -21.54
CA ILE A 223 -2.93 -12.23 -21.44
C ILE A 223 -3.38 -13.61 -20.96
N SER A 224 -4.61 -13.74 -20.47
CA SER A 224 -5.16 -15.04 -20.03
C SER A 224 -5.27 -16.03 -21.18
N GLU A 225 -4.81 -17.26 -20.95
CA GLU A 225 -4.82 -18.35 -21.93
C GLU A 225 -6.02 -19.31 -21.70
N ASN A 226 -6.64 -19.27 -20.49
CA ASN A 226 -7.69 -20.20 -20.11
C ASN A 226 -9.05 -19.52 -19.82
N ASP A 227 -9.16 -18.21 -20.10
CA ASP A 227 -10.35 -17.38 -19.85
C ASP A 227 -10.81 -17.38 -18.37
N THR A 228 -9.87 -17.56 -17.44
CA THR A 228 -10.14 -17.48 -16.00
C THR A 228 -9.09 -16.61 -15.31
N VAL A 229 -9.53 -15.49 -14.75
CA VAL A 229 -8.67 -14.54 -14.04
C VAL A 229 -9.16 -14.36 -12.60
N GLY A 230 -8.24 -14.11 -11.68
CA GLY A 230 -8.54 -13.98 -10.26
C GLY A 230 -8.14 -12.62 -9.70
N ALA A 231 -8.84 -12.17 -8.63
CA ALA A 231 -8.38 -11.06 -7.80
C ALA A 231 -8.62 -11.36 -6.33
N ILE A 232 -7.62 -11.08 -5.49
CA ILE A 232 -7.67 -11.30 -4.05
C ILE A 232 -7.51 -9.96 -3.34
N GLY A 233 -8.57 -9.52 -2.64
CA GLY A 233 -8.55 -8.35 -1.76
C GLY A 233 -8.13 -8.70 -0.34
N GLY A 234 -7.65 -7.71 0.42
CA GLY A 234 -7.35 -7.88 1.83
C GLY A 234 -8.63 -8.10 2.65
N ILE A 235 -9.55 -7.14 2.56
CA ILE A 235 -10.83 -7.14 3.30
C ILE A 235 -11.89 -6.33 2.56
N ASN A 236 -13.14 -6.78 2.64
CA ASN A 236 -14.27 -6.12 1.99
C ASN A 236 -14.87 -4.93 2.77
N LEU A 237 -14.28 -4.58 3.91
CA LEU A 237 -14.69 -3.43 4.72
C LEU A 237 -14.05 -2.11 4.27
N VAL A 238 -13.02 -2.17 3.42
CA VAL A 238 -12.31 -1.00 2.88
C VAL A 238 -12.82 -0.70 1.47
N PRO A 239 -13.50 0.43 1.26
CA PRO A 239 -14.07 0.77 -0.05
C PRO A 239 -13.05 0.81 -1.19
N ALA A 240 -11.81 1.24 -0.93
CA ALA A 240 -10.72 1.25 -1.90
C ALA A 240 -10.43 -0.16 -2.46
N VAL A 241 -10.36 -1.17 -1.58
CA VAL A 241 -10.14 -2.57 -1.98
C VAL A 241 -11.29 -3.07 -2.86
N VAL A 242 -12.52 -2.78 -2.46
CA VAL A 242 -13.71 -3.19 -3.22
C VAL A 242 -13.74 -2.52 -4.60
N ARG A 243 -13.41 -1.22 -4.69
CA ARG A 243 -13.35 -0.49 -5.97
C ARG A 243 -12.33 -1.11 -6.94
N TYR A 244 -11.15 -1.47 -6.46
CA TYR A 244 -10.15 -2.16 -7.29
C TYR A 244 -10.69 -3.45 -7.90
N LEU A 245 -11.33 -4.31 -7.08
CA LEU A 245 -11.86 -5.58 -7.55
C LEU A 245 -13.04 -5.39 -8.52
N GLN A 246 -13.92 -4.43 -8.27
CA GLN A 246 -15.03 -4.08 -9.15
C GLN A 246 -14.56 -3.53 -10.49
N GLY A 247 -13.57 -2.65 -10.47
CA GLY A 247 -12.92 -2.14 -11.68
C GLY A 247 -12.26 -3.26 -12.47
N TYR A 248 -11.52 -4.14 -11.81
CA TYR A 248 -10.86 -5.29 -12.42
C TYR A 248 -11.85 -6.20 -13.17
N GLU A 249 -12.98 -6.51 -12.55
CA GLU A 249 -14.00 -7.32 -13.20
C GLU A 249 -14.57 -6.64 -14.45
N LEU A 250 -14.88 -5.34 -14.37
CA LEU A 250 -15.41 -4.59 -15.52
C LEU A 250 -14.38 -4.45 -16.64
N GLY A 251 -13.11 -4.20 -16.30
CA GLY A 251 -12.02 -4.13 -17.26
C GLY A 251 -11.79 -5.45 -17.97
N ALA A 252 -11.76 -6.56 -17.24
CA ALA A 252 -11.62 -7.89 -17.83
C ALA A 252 -12.78 -8.22 -18.79
N LYS A 253 -14.01 -7.95 -18.37
CA LYS A 253 -15.22 -8.18 -19.20
C LYS A 253 -15.34 -7.23 -20.39
N SER A 254 -14.68 -6.08 -20.37
CA SER A 254 -14.64 -5.19 -21.53
C SER A 254 -13.82 -5.76 -22.70
N VAL A 255 -12.82 -6.58 -22.39
CA VAL A 255 -11.97 -7.27 -23.38
C VAL A 255 -12.62 -8.58 -23.81
N ASN A 256 -13.04 -9.39 -22.85
CA ASN A 256 -13.70 -10.68 -23.10
C ASN A 256 -14.96 -10.79 -22.24
N PRO A 257 -16.18 -10.57 -22.81
CA PRO A 257 -17.42 -10.63 -22.04
C PRO A 257 -17.74 -11.99 -21.43
N ASP A 258 -17.13 -13.07 -21.94
CA ASP A 258 -17.35 -14.44 -21.49
C ASP A 258 -16.27 -14.91 -20.48
N ILE A 259 -15.29 -14.06 -20.13
CA ILE A 259 -14.22 -14.40 -19.19
C ILE A 259 -14.77 -14.68 -17.79
N THR A 260 -14.24 -15.69 -17.14
CA THR A 260 -14.52 -15.97 -15.75
C THR A 260 -13.65 -15.10 -14.85
N VAL A 261 -14.25 -14.22 -14.06
CA VAL A 261 -13.56 -13.42 -13.05
C VAL A 261 -13.94 -13.93 -11.67
N VAL A 262 -12.96 -14.38 -10.89
CA VAL A 262 -13.18 -14.87 -9.52
C VAL A 262 -12.53 -13.90 -8.54
N THR A 263 -13.30 -13.44 -7.55
CA THR A 263 -12.79 -12.51 -6.52
C THR A 263 -13.08 -13.06 -5.13
N ASP A 264 -12.16 -12.83 -4.18
CA ASP A 264 -12.34 -13.18 -2.77
C ASP A 264 -11.45 -12.30 -1.88
N TYR A 265 -11.57 -12.44 -0.56
CA TYR A 265 -10.86 -11.62 0.43
C TYR A 265 -10.14 -12.50 1.44
N VAL A 266 -8.87 -12.13 1.76
CA VAL A 266 -8.06 -12.88 2.73
C VAL A 266 -8.70 -12.90 4.11
N SER A 267 -9.32 -11.80 4.51
CA SER A 267 -10.01 -11.67 5.81
C SER A 267 -11.35 -10.97 5.65
N THR A 268 -12.27 -11.24 6.59
CA THR A 268 -13.57 -10.57 6.69
C THR A 268 -13.69 -9.66 7.92
N SER A 269 -12.67 -9.66 8.82
CA SER A 269 -12.76 -8.94 10.09
C SER A 269 -11.43 -8.54 10.71
N ASP A 270 -10.30 -9.09 10.27
CA ASP A 270 -8.97 -8.85 10.83
C ASP A 270 -8.11 -8.08 9.83
N PHE A 271 -7.85 -6.81 10.14
CA PHE A 271 -7.06 -5.91 9.30
C PHE A 271 -5.56 -6.29 9.30
N GLY A 272 -5.04 -6.85 10.38
CA GLY A 272 -3.65 -7.34 10.44
C GLY A 272 -3.42 -8.49 9.46
N VAL A 273 -4.31 -9.47 9.47
CA VAL A 273 -4.32 -10.58 8.51
C VAL A 273 -4.55 -10.08 7.08
N ALA A 274 -5.46 -9.12 6.92
CA ALA A 274 -5.81 -8.56 5.61
C ALA A 274 -4.64 -7.84 4.93
N PHE A 275 -3.79 -7.12 5.70
CA PHE A 275 -2.83 -6.18 5.10
C PHE A 275 -1.38 -6.34 5.56
N ASN A 276 -1.08 -7.12 6.63
CA ASN A 276 0.26 -7.21 7.20
C ASN A 276 0.76 -8.64 7.49
N ASP A 277 0.16 -9.65 6.86
CA ASP A 277 0.53 -11.07 7.01
C ASP A 277 0.75 -11.76 5.65
N PRO A 278 1.96 -11.68 5.06
CA PRO A 278 2.27 -12.35 3.79
C PRO A 278 2.07 -13.88 3.86
N GLY A 279 2.23 -14.49 5.03
CA GLY A 279 1.99 -15.93 5.21
C GLY A 279 0.52 -16.28 5.01
N ALA A 280 -0.39 -15.51 5.62
CA ALA A 280 -1.83 -15.68 5.40
C ALA A 280 -2.22 -15.41 3.94
N GLY A 281 -1.64 -14.40 3.30
CA GLY A 281 -1.83 -14.12 1.88
C GLY A 281 -1.43 -15.28 0.99
N LYS A 282 -0.26 -15.88 1.28
CA LYS A 282 0.23 -17.04 0.56
C LYS A 282 -0.68 -18.26 0.72
N ASP A 283 -1.03 -18.63 1.95
CA ASP A 283 -1.87 -19.79 2.24
C ASP A 283 -3.25 -19.64 1.59
N PHE A 284 -3.82 -18.43 1.60
CA PHE A 284 -5.09 -18.13 0.95
C PHE A 284 -4.99 -18.26 -0.57
N ALA A 285 -3.96 -17.69 -1.17
CA ALA A 285 -3.75 -17.72 -2.61
C ALA A 285 -3.47 -19.13 -3.14
N ASP A 286 -2.71 -19.95 -2.42
CA ASP A 286 -2.47 -21.35 -2.80
C ASP A 286 -3.80 -22.12 -2.93
N LEU A 287 -4.71 -21.97 -1.95
CA LEU A 287 -6.05 -22.57 -2.00
C LEU A 287 -6.93 -21.95 -3.09
N PHE A 288 -6.89 -20.63 -3.26
CA PHE A 288 -7.66 -19.93 -4.27
C PHE A 288 -7.28 -20.38 -5.69
N ILE A 289 -5.98 -20.50 -5.98
CA ILE A 289 -5.45 -20.97 -7.26
C ILE A 289 -5.86 -22.43 -7.50
N GLU A 290 -5.70 -23.32 -6.51
CA GLU A 290 -6.07 -24.73 -6.61
C GLU A 290 -7.58 -24.91 -6.90
N THR A 291 -8.41 -24.05 -6.28
CA THR A 291 -9.87 -24.19 -6.35
C THR A 291 -10.44 -23.60 -7.64
N ASN A 292 -9.93 -22.45 -8.09
CA ASN A 292 -10.54 -21.66 -9.16
C ASN A 292 -9.78 -21.72 -10.49
N GLY A 293 -8.48 -22.06 -10.47
CA GLY A 293 -7.65 -22.23 -11.65
C GLY A 293 -7.40 -20.99 -12.49
N PRO A 294 -7.22 -19.78 -11.91
CA PRO A 294 -6.87 -18.62 -12.69
C PRO A 294 -5.46 -18.77 -13.27
N ASP A 295 -5.19 -18.14 -14.41
CA ASP A 295 -3.84 -18.04 -14.98
C ASP A 295 -3.25 -16.63 -14.87
N VAL A 296 -4.06 -15.67 -14.38
CA VAL A 296 -3.63 -14.33 -13.98
C VAL A 296 -4.25 -14.00 -12.63
N LEU A 297 -3.45 -13.51 -11.68
CA LEU A 297 -3.89 -13.20 -10.33
C LEU A 297 -3.51 -11.76 -9.94
N PHE A 298 -4.52 -10.94 -9.67
CA PHE A 298 -4.37 -9.58 -9.15
C PHE A 298 -4.47 -9.59 -7.63
N GLN A 299 -3.58 -8.91 -6.93
CA GLN A 299 -3.64 -8.75 -5.49
C GLN A 299 -3.99 -7.32 -5.07
N VAL A 300 -4.83 -7.16 -4.04
CA VAL A 300 -5.23 -5.88 -3.44
C VAL A 300 -5.25 -6.04 -1.91
N ALA A 301 -4.09 -6.35 -1.34
CA ALA A 301 -3.97 -6.75 0.07
C ALA A 301 -2.71 -6.19 0.76
N GLY A 302 -2.17 -5.07 0.30
CA GLY A 302 -0.98 -4.45 0.90
C GLY A 302 0.18 -5.45 1.05
N LYS A 303 0.85 -5.47 2.22
CA LYS A 303 1.96 -6.42 2.49
C LYS A 303 1.52 -7.88 2.45
N THR A 304 0.29 -8.22 2.86
CA THR A 304 -0.29 -9.56 2.73
C THR A 304 -0.30 -10.01 1.27
N GLY A 305 -0.55 -9.09 0.34
CA GLY A 305 -0.52 -9.32 -1.09
C GLY A 305 0.84 -9.73 -1.66
N ASN A 306 1.96 -9.45 -0.97
CA ASN A 306 3.27 -9.96 -1.37
C ASN A 306 3.29 -11.50 -1.32
N GLY A 307 2.60 -12.11 -0.34
CA GLY A 307 2.41 -13.56 -0.28
C GLY A 307 1.51 -14.10 -1.40
N VAL A 308 0.50 -13.32 -1.82
CA VAL A 308 -0.35 -13.68 -2.96
C VAL A 308 0.46 -13.73 -4.26
N LEU A 309 1.32 -12.74 -4.50
CA LEU A 309 2.21 -12.71 -5.66
C LEU A 309 3.23 -13.85 -5.63
N GLU A 310 3.79 -14.16 -4.45
CA GLU A 310 4.68 -15.32 -4.29
C GLU A 310 3.99 -16.62 -4.68
N SER A 311 2.73 -16.83 -4.28
CA SER A 311 1.94 -18.00 -4.69
C SER A 311 1.68 -18.04 -6.19
N ALA A 312 1.32 -16.90 -6.80
CA ALA A 312 1.10 -16.83 -8.25
C ALA A 312 2.36 -17.26 -9.02
N CYS A 313 3.54 -16.71 -8.64
CA CYS A 313 4.81 -17.06 -9.26
C CYS A 313 5.17 -18.52 -9.02
N ALA A 314 4.97 -19.05 -7.81
CA ALA A 314 5.23 -20.45 -7.49
C ALA A 314 4.33 -21.42 -8.27
N ALA A 315 3.10 -21.01 -8.57
CA ALA A 315 2.15 -21.76 -9.39
C ALA A 315 2.43 -21.65 -10.90
N GLY A 316 3.36 -20.76 -11.32
CA GLY A 316 3.68 -20.52 -12.72
C GLY A 316 2.61 -19.75 -13.47
N ILE A 317 1.79 -18.95 -12.77
CA ILE A 317 0.80 -18.05 -13.35
C ILE A 317 1.26 -16.59 -13.26
N HIS A 318 0.60 -15.69 -13.97
CA HIS A 318 0.95 -14.28 -13.99
C HIS A 318 0.42 -13.55 -12.76
N GLY A 319 1.24 -12.64 -12.19
CA GLY A 319 0.86 -11.75 -11.09
C GLY A 319 0.63 -10.31 -11.55
N ILE A 320 -0.35 -9.65 -10.95
CA ILE A 320 -0.55 -8.19 -11.08
C ILE A 320 -0.48 -7.59 -9.68
N GLY A 321 0.39 -6.58 -9.50
CA GLY A 321 0.57 -5.86 -8.26
C GLY A 321 -0.42 -4.72 -8.06
N VAL A 322 -0.36 -4.05 -6.89
CA VAL A 322 -1.26 -2.95 -6.52
C VAL A 322 -0.51 -1.77 -5.90
N ASP A 323 -1.11 -0.62 -5.97
CA ASP A 323 -0.72 0.68 -5.38
C ASP A 323 0.59 1.26 -5.93
N VAL A 324 1.59 0.44 -6.20
CA VAL A 324 2.93 0.83 -6.66
C VAL A 324 3.45 -0.16 -7.69
N ASP A 325 4.51 0.20 -8.44
CA ASP A 325 5.22 -0.77 -9.28
C ASP A 325 5.86 -1.84 -8.40
N GLN A 326 5.14 -2.95 -8.19
CA GLN A 326 5.60 -4.05 -7.34
C GLN A 326 6.67 -4.92 -8.01
N TYR A 327 6.84 -4.84 -9.32
CA TYR A 327 8.00 -5.46 -9.95
C TYR A 327 9.30 -4.80 -9.48
N LEU A 328 9.31 -3.47 -9.35
CA LEU A 328 10.45 -2.72 -8.85
C LEU A 328 10.56 -2.79 -7.32
N SER A 329 9.48 -2.58 -6.59
CA SER A 329 9.52 -2.48 -5.11
C SER A 329 9.87 -3.80 -4.43
N LEU A 330 9.52 -4.95 -5.05
CA LEU A 330 9.87 -6.30 -4.57
C LEU A 330 11.15 -6.85 -5.21
N ASP A 331 11.87 -6.02 -6.00
CA ASP A 331 13.09 -6.42 -6.72
C ASP A 331 12.92 -7.72 -7.56
N ALA A 332 11.78 -7.83 -8.23
CA ALA A 332 11.36 -9.02 -8.97
C ALA A 332 12.38 -9.44 -10.05
N GLY A 333 13.08 -8.47 -10.66
CA GLY A 333 14.14 -8.75 -11.64
C GLY A 333 15.33 -9.56 -11.07
N ASN A 334 15.54 -9.54 -9.75
CA ASN A 334 16.57 -10.28 -9.04
C ASN A 334 16.00 -11.31 -8.05
N ASN A 335 14.69 -11.28 -7.80
CA ASN A 335 14.01 -12.14 -6.84
C ASN A 335 13.02 -13.08 -7.55
N PRO A 336 13.38 -14.35 -7.77
CA PRO A 336 12.53 -15.30 -8.50
C PRO A 336 11.13 -15.52 -7.87
N ALA A 337 10.96 -15.18 -6.58
CA ALA A 337 9.67 -15.29 -5.91
C ALA A 337 8.61 -14.31 -6.48
N TYR A 338 9.04 -13.31 -7.26
CA TYR A 338 8.18 -12.27 -7.81
C TYR A 338 8.37 -12.05 -9.32
N GLU A 339 9.15 -12.92 -9.99
CA GLU A 339 9.48 -12.75 -11.42
C GLU A 339 8.26 -12.81 -12.36
N CYS A 340 7.13 -13.33 -11.89
CA CYS A 340 5.89 -13.45 -12.67
C CYS A 340 5.04 -12.17 -12.69
N ILE A 341 5.44 -11.11 -12.00
CA ILE A 341 4.70 -9.85 -11.96
C ILE A 341 4.78 -9.19 -13.34
N VAL A 342 3.64 -9.07 -14.02
CA VAL A 342 3.54 -8.48 -15.35
C VAL A 342 3.47 -6.95 -15.26
N THR A 343 2.65 -6.45 -14.36
CA THR A 343 2.41 -5.01 -14.14
C THR A 343 1.77 -4.80 -12.76
N SER A 344 1.46 -3.55 -12.42
CA SER A 344 0.74 -3.19 -11.18
C SER A 344 -0.30 -2.11 -11.46
N ALA A 345 -1.47 -2.20 -10.81
CA ALA A 345 -2.47 -1.14 -10.77
C ALA A 345 -2.06 -0.09 -9.74
N GLU A 346 -1.62 1.08 -10.20
CA GLU A 346 -0.96 2.07 -9.36
C GLU A 346 -1.89 3.14 -8.82
N LYS A 347 -1.63 3.57 -7.58
CA LYS A 347 -1.93 4.90 -7.04
C LYS A 347 -0.61 5.68 -6.99
N HIS A 348 -0.59 6.89 -7.47
CA HIS A 348 0.61 7.71 -7.41
C HIS A 348 0.80 8.34 -6.01
N LEU A 349 0.92 7.46 -4.99
CA LEU A 349 0.95 7.79 -3.56
C LEU A 349 2.07 8.78 -3.21
N ALA A 350 3.30 8.50 -3.64
CA ALA A 350 4.44 9.34 -3.30
C ALA A 350 4.27 10.77 -3.86
N THR A 351 3.91 10.90 -5.14
CA THR A 351 3.72 12.20 -5.79
C THR A 351 2.55 12.99 -5.21
N SER A 352 1.44 12.33 -4.87
CA SER A 352 0.27 13.00 -4.30
C SER A 352 0.53 13.52 -2.88
N VAL A 353 1.22 12.74 -2.04
CA VAL A 353 1.59 13.18 -0.69
C VAL A 353 2.65 14.29 -0.74
N GLU A 354 3.70 14.15 -1.56
CA GLU A 354 4.74 15.17 -1.79
C GLU A 354 4.12 16.49 -2.23
N ALA A 355 3.28 16.47 -3.27
CA ALA A 355 2.60 17.65 -3.78
C ALA A 355 1.72 18.32 -2.73
N THR A 356 1.04 17.52 -1.89
CA THR A 356 0.17 18.03 -0.83
C THR A 356 0.97 18.69 0.28
N VAL A 357 2.04 18.06 0.77
CA VAL A 357 2.94 18.64 1.80
C VAL A 357 3.54 19.95 1.30
N THR A 358 3.99 19.98 0.05
CA THR A 358 4.55 21.19 -0.59
C THR A 358 3.50 22.28 -0.75
N ALA A 359 2.27 21.95 -1.15
CA ALA A 359 1.17 22.89 -1.28
C ALA A 359 0.73 23.48 0.06
N ILE A 360 0.75 22.71 1.15
CA ILE A 360 0.50 23.18 2.51
C ILE A 360 1.52 24.26 2.89
N ALA A 361 2.80 23.97 2.72
CA ALA A 361 3.86 24.92 3.07
C ALA A 361 3.82 26.19 2.21
N ALA A 362 3.39 26.08 0.96
CA ALA A 362 3.19 27.22 0.06
C ALA A 362 1.89 28.02 0.38
N GLY A 363 1.03 27.53 1.28
CA GLY A 363 -0.26 28.14 1.59
C GLY A 363 -1.29 28.08 0.44
N SER A 364 -1.11 27.11 -0.47
CA SER A 364 -1.98 26.88 -1.64
C SER A 364 -2.90 25.68 -1.50
N GLN A 365 -2.68 24.82 -0.49
CA GLN A 365 -3.54 23.67 -0.24
C GLN A 365 -4.94 24.10 0.20
N THR A 366 -5.95 23.47 -0.38
CA THR A 366 -7.35 23.62 0.05
C THR A 366 -7.74 22.44 0.94
N ALA A 367 -8.53 22.73 1.98
CA ALA A 367 -9.09 21.69 2.85
C ALA A 367 -10.17 20.86 2.14
N GLY A 368 -10.49 19.70 2.70
CA GLY A 368 -11.52 18.80 2.20
C GLY A 368 -10.93 17.57 1.50
N LEU A 369 -11.51 17.13 0.39
CA LEU A 369 -11.05 15.96 -0.35
C LEU A 369 -10.33 16.36 -1.64
N SER A 370 -9.19 15.73 -1.89
CA SER A 370 -8.46 15.79 -3.15
C SER A 370 -8.60 14.44 -3.86
N PHE A 371 -9.08 14.45 -5.09
CA PHE A 371 -9.31 13.25 -5.89
C PHE A 371 -8.21 13.06 -6.92
N PHE A 372 -7.65 11.86 -6.96
CA PHE A 372 -6.60 11.41 -7.86
C PHE A 372 -7.15 10.32 -8.79
N ASN A 373 -7.13 10.60 -10.09
CA ASN A 373 -7.76 9.76 -11.12
C ASN A 373 -6.96 9.81 -12.42
N ALA A 374 -7.46 9.22 -13.48
CA ALA A 374 -6.82 9.23 -14.79
C ALA A 374 -6.66 10.65 -15.39
N GLU A 375 -7.55 11.60 -15.07
CA GLU A 375 -7.51 12.97 -15.61
C GLU A 375 -6.31 13.76 -15.10
N ASN A 376 -5.92 13.54 -13.83
CA ASN A 376 -4.82 14.26 -13.18
C ASN A 376 -3.59 13.39 -12.90
N ASP A 377 -3.46 12.26 -13.61
CA ASP A 377 -2.35 11.33 -13.47
C ASP A 377 -2.19 10.81 -12.03
N GLY A 378 -3.31 10.62 -11.33
CA GLY A 378 -3.32 10.16 -9.94
C GLY A 378 -3.36 8.65 -9.78
N ILE A 379 -3.72 7.94 -10.84
CA ILE A 379 -3.72 6.47 -10.96
C ILE A 379 -3.16 6.04 -12.31
N GLY A 380 -2.75 4.80 -12.41
CA GLY A 380 -2.25 4.26 -13.66
C GLY A 380 -2.03 2.77 -13.62
N ILE A 381 -1.20 2.33 -14.54
CA ILE A 381 -0.67 0.99 -14.60
C ILE A 381 0.85 1.07 -14.81
N SER A 382 1.62 0.29 -14.05
CA SER A 382 3.07 0.33 -14.18
C SER A 382 3.53 -0.21 -15.54
N PRO A 383 4.72 0.18 -16.02
CA PRO A 383 5.34 -0.44 -17.18
C PRO A 383 5.43 -1.95 -17.03
N GLU A 384 5.50 -2.68 -18.13
CA GLU A 384 5.67 -4.13 -18.10
C GLU A 384 6.91 -4.54 -17.29
N GLY A 385 6.70 -5.36 -16.25
CA GLY A 385 7.75 -5.77 -15.32
C GLY A 385 8.51 -7.02 -15.74
N SER A 386 7.79 -8.07 -16.13
CA SER A 386 8.38 -9.39 -16.39
C SER A 386 9.28 -9.46 -17.63
N GLY A 387 9.32 -8.43 -18.46
CA GLY A 387 10.14 -8.35 -19.69
C GLY A 387 9.81 -9.43 -20.73
N ALA A 388 8.67 -10.08 -20.60
CA ALA A 388 8.24 -11.16 -21.49
C ALA A 388 7.58 -10.69 -22.78
N GLY A 389 7.34 -9.40 -22.97
CA GLY A 389 6.60 -8.84 -24.11
C GLY A 389 5.12 -9.25 -24.12
N LEU A 390 4.56 -9.43 -22.95
CA LEU A 390 3.15 -9.82 -22.76
C LEU A 390 2.22 -8.63 -23.03
N ILE A 391 2.61 -7.42 -22.65
CA ILE A 391 1.87 -6.20 -22.95
C ILE A 391 2.25 -5.76 -24.36
N THR A 392 1.51 -6.29 -25.34
CA THR A 392 1.73 -5.96 -26.76
C THR A 392 1.26 -4.54 -27.06
N ALA A 393 1.61 -4.02 -28.26
CA ALA A 393 1.13 -2.71 -28.70
C ALA A 393 -0.41 -2.64 -28.81
N GLU A 394 -1.06 -3.75 -29.08
CA GLU A 394 -2.52 -3.86 -29.11
C GLU A 394 -3.11 -3.71 -27.70
N ILE A 395 -2.51 -4.37 -26.68
CA ILE A 395 -2.92 -4.24 -25.28
C ILE A 395 -2.68 -2.81 -24.78
N GLN A 396 -1.51 -2.23 -25.12
CA GLN A 396 -1.23 -0.84 -24.79
C GLN A 396 -2.29 0.11 -25.39
N THR A 397 -2.74 -0.15 -26.60
CA THR A 397 -3.81 0.64 -27.23
C THR A 397 -5.13 0.53 -26.46
N LEU A 398 -5.49 -0.67 -25.96
CA LEU A 398 -6.68 -0.86 -25.12
C LEU A 398 -6.57 -0.07 -23.81
N ILE A 399 -5.38 -0.05 -23.20
CA ILE A 399 -5.10 0.72 -21.97
C ILE A 399 -5.26 2.22 -22.27
N ASP A 400 -4.63 2.73 -23.33
CA ASP A 400 -4.66 4.15 -23.72
C ASP A 400 -6.09 4.61 -24.05
N ASP A 401 -6.85 3.79 -24.78
CA ASP A 401 -8.26 4.05 -25.12
C ASP A 401 -9.15 4.05 -23.86
N ALA A 402 -8.89 3.14 -22.92
CA ALA A 402 -9.61 3.11 -21.64
C ALA A 402 -9.33 4.36 -20.80
N ILE A 403 -8.06 4.78 -20.68
CA ILE A 403 -7.68 6.03 -20.00
C ILE A 403 -8.38 7.23 -20.65
N ALA A 404 -8.36 7.33 -21.97
CA ALA A 404 -9.07 8.40 -22.67
C ALA A 404 -10.58 8.37 -22.42
N GLY A 405 -11.18 7.17 -22.39
CA GLY A 405 -12.59 6.99 -22.08
C GLY A 405 -12.97 7.26 -20.61
N MET A 406 -12.04 7.05 -19.66
CA MET A 406 -12.22 7.46 -18.27
C MET A 406 -12.23 8.98 -18.15
N ILE A 407 -11.34 9.67 -18.88
CA ILE A 407 -11.23 11.13 -18.86
C ILE A 407 -12.46 11.79 -19.49
N ASP A 408 -12.97 11.27 -20.60
CA ASP A 408 -14.15 11.82 -21.28
C ASP A 408 -15.50 11.28 -20.74
N GLY A 409 -15.46 10.32 -19.79
CA GLY A 409 -16.62 9.73 -19.13
C GLY A 409 -17.37 8.69 -19.98
N SER A 410 -16.81 8.21 -21.09
CA SER A 410 -17.40 7.17 -21.93
C SER A 410 -17.17 5.75 -21.40
N VAL A 411 -16.14 5.56 -20.59
CA VAL A 411 -15.85 4.30 -19.90
C VAL A 411 -16.35 4.36 -18.46
N VAL A 412 -17.17 3.37 -18.07
CA VAL A 412 -17.67 3.18 -16.70
C VAL A 412 -16.82 2.11 -16.03
N THR A 413 -16.11 2.48 -14.99
CA THR A 413 -15.14 1.63 -14.28
C THR A 413 -15.67 1.02 -13.00
N CYS A 414 -16.85 1.47 -12.55
CA CYS A 414 -17.46 1.03 -11.31
C CYS A 414 -18.98 0.83 -11.46
N PRO A 415 -19.59 -0.18 -10.81
CA PRO A 415 -21.04 -0.33 -10.79
C PRO A 415 -21.71 0.79 -9.95
N GLU A 416 -23.07 0.81 -9.95
CA GLU A 416 -23.83 1.77 -9.11
C GLU A 416 -23.51 1.63 -7.60
N THR A 417 -23.11 0.43 -7.17
CA THR A 417 -22.70 0.11 -5.78
C THR A 417 -21.21 0.26 -5.55
N CYS A 418 -20.56 1.21 -6.23
CA CYS A 418 -19.12 1.43 -6.21
C CYS A 418 -18.53 1.49 -4.79
N GLY A 419 -17.53 0.66 -4.52
CA GLY A 419 -16.89 0.59 -3.21
C GLY A 419 -17.69 -0.12 -2.11
N THR A 420 -18.82 -0.74 -2.46
CA THR A 420 -19.62 -1.56 -1.54
C THR A 420 -19.53 -3.02 -1.97
N ALA A 421 -19.13 -3.91 -1.08
CA ALA A 421 -19.15 -5.35 -1.35
C ALA A 421 -20.61 -5.85 -1.41
N GLU A 422 -20.90 -6.74 -2.35
CA GLU A 422 -22.21 -7.41 -2.48
C GLU A 422 -22.41 -8.52 -1.44
#